data_58a58f4739a743536bcfb4fe31778667
#
_entry.id   58a58f4739a743536bcfb4fe31778667
#
_cell.length_a   1.000
_cell.length_b   1.000
_cell.length_c   1.000
_cell.angle_alpha   90.00
_cell.angle_beta   90.00
_cell.angle_gamma   90.00
#
_symmetry.space_group_name_H-M   'P 1'
#
loop_
_entity.id
_entity.type
_entity.pdbx_description
1 polymer ?
#
loop_
_entity_poly.entity_id
_entity_poly.type
_entity_poly.pdbx_seq_one_letter_code
_entity_poly.pdbx_strand_id
1 'polypeptide(L)'
;HNVIEFAKEAGNPNRFWFMTSTSKITFAGSGVSFFASSPENLAWYASHANVRGIGPNKLNQLAHAQYFKDAEGVRILMRKHAGSLAPKFERVLQILEDRLGEYGVANWTKPEGGYFISLDVVDGTASRVVELAKEAGIALTGAGSSFPLHKDPNDRNIRLAPSLPPVE
;
A
#
# COMPACT_ATOMS: atom_id res chain seq x y z
N HIS A 1 6.17 15.79 2.12
CA HIS A 1 7.35 16.02 2.97
C HIS A 1 8.54 15.22 2.43
N ASN A 2 9.72 15.88 2.33
CA ASN A 2 10.94 15.23 1.88
C ASN A 2 11.71 14.66 3.09
N VAL A 3 11.48 13.40 3.39
CA VAL A 3 12.08 12.73 4.56
C VAL A 3 13.62 12.69 4.50
N ILE A 4 14.18 12.69 3.28
CA ILE A 4 15.65 12.73 3.08
C ILE A 4 16.21 14.08 3.53
N GLU A 5 15.53 15.18 3.24
CA GLU A 5 15.93 16.51 3.69
C GLU A 5 15.85 16.64 5.21
N PHE A 6 14.75 16.17 5.81
CA PHE A 6 14.63 16.15 7.28
C PHE A 6 15.75 15.34 7.95
N ALA A 7 16.14 14.20 7.39
CA ALA A 7 17.24 13.41 7.94
C ALA A 7 18.58 14.15 7.86
N LYS A 8 18.81 14.90 6.77
CA LYS A 8 20.01 15.75 6.62
C LYS A 8 20.01 16.91 7.61
N GLU A 9 18.90 17.64 7.71
CA GLU A 9 18.73 18.76 8.63
C GLU A 9 18.89 18.33 10.09
N ALA A 10 18.43 17.13 10.44
CA ALA A 10 18.60 16.54 11.77
C ALA A 10 20.02 15.99 12.03
N GLY A 11 20.97 16.14 11.09
CA GLY A 11 22.33 15.65 11.22
C GLY A 11 22.47 14.12 11.18
N ASN A 12 21.47 13.42 10.70
CA ASN A 12 21.41 11.95 10.66
C ASN A 12 21.15 11.38 9.25
N PRO A 13 21.94 11.76 8.22
CA PRO A 13 21.67 11.39 6.82
C PRO A 13 21.69 9.88 6.57
N ASN A 14 22.41 9.12 7.40
CA ASN A 14 22.61 7.67 7.24
C ASN A 14 21.50 6.85 7.92
N ARG A 15 20.56 7.46 8.62
CA ARG A 15 19.45 6.73 9.27
C ARG A 15 18.34 6.31 8.35
N PHE A 16 18.32 6.83 7.15
CA PHE A 16 17.15 6.72 6.32
C PHE A 16 17.41 5.91 5.03
N TRP A 17 16.51 4.94 4.77
CA TRP A 17 16.39 4.21 3.53
C TRP A 17 15.00 4.44 2.96
N PHE A 18 14.93 5.08 1.81
CA PHE A 18 13.68 5.25 1.07
C PHE A 18 13.55 4.14 0.03
N MET A 19 12.44 3.43 0.06
CA MET A 19 12.14 2.35 -0.88
C MET A 19 10.79 2.60 -1.54
N THR A 20 10.73 2.40 -2.86
CA THR A 20 9.49 2.50 -3.62
C THR A 20 9.48 1.50 -4.77
N SER A 21 8.30 1.21 -5.30
CA SER A 21 8.19 0.34 -6.47
C SER A 21 6.97 0.68 -7.32
N THR A 22 6.99 0.22 -8.57
CA THR A 22 5.85 0.31 -9.50
C THR A 22 4.88 -0.86 -9.38
N SER A 23 5.07 -1.78 -8.43
CA SER A 23 4.31 -3.04 -8.31
C SER A 23 2.80 -2.84 -8.18
N LYS A 24 2.36 -1.69 -7.66
CA LYS A 24 0.94 -1.32 -7.51
C LYS A 24 0.45 -0.32 -8.57
N ILE A 25 1.32 0.07 -9.49
CA ILE A 25 1.03 1.04 -10.55
C ILE A 25 0.99 0.37 -11.91
N THR A 26 1.85 -0.63 -12.15
CA THR A 26 2.00 -1.34 -13.42
C THR A 26 1.50 -2.78 -13.33
N PHE A 27 1.98 -3.66 -14.22
CA PHE A 27 1.58 -5.06 -14.24
C PHE A 27 2.15 -5.86 -13.07
N ALA A 28 1.36 -6.77 -12.54
CA ALA A 28 1.82 -7.73 -11.55
C ALA A 28 3.00 -8.56 -12.10
N GLY A 29 4.04 -8.73 -11.28
CA GLY A 29 5.25 -9.45 -11.67
C GLY A 29 6.24 -8.65 -12.53
N SER A 30 5.85 -7.47 -13.04
CA SER A 30 6.71 -6.60 -13.87
C SER A 30 7.14 -5.33 -13.15
N GLY A 31 7.00 -5.27 -11.83
CA GLY A 31 7.37 -4.08 -11.05
C GLY A 31 8.87 -3.76 -11.13
N VAL A 32 9.18 -2.47 -11.15
CA VAL A 32 10.53 -1.93 -10.96
C VAL A 32 10.58 -1.29 -9.59
N SER A 33 11.61 -1.58 -8.82
CA SER A 33 11.81 -0.98 -7.49
C SER A 33 13.01 -0.03 -7.49
N PHE A 34 12.90 0.98 -6.65
CA PHE A 34 13.92 1.99 -6.45
C PHE A 34 14.19 2.13 -4.96
N PHE A 35 15.42 2.49 -4.61
CA PHE A 35 15.73 2.93 -3.28
C PHE A 35 16.70 4.11 -3.32
N ALA A 36 16.63 4.95 -2.29
CA ALA A 36 17.51 6.08 -2.10
C ALA A 36 17.95 6.15 -0.63
N SER A 37 19.19 6.59 -0.42
CA SER A 37 19.76 6.80 0.91
C SER A 37 20.95 7.75 0.79
N SER A 38 21.71 7.92 1.87
CA SER A 38 22.96 8.65 1.83
C SER A 38 23.99 7.96 0.92
N PRO A 39 24.98 8.70 0.39
CA PRO A 39 26.06 8.12 -0.41
C PRO A 39 26.82 7.00 0.34
N GLU A 40 27.01 7.12 1.64
CA GLU A 40 27.66 6.12 2.48
C GLU A 40 26.84 4.82 2.53
N ASN A 41 25.54 4.91 2.79
CA ASN A 41 24.64 3.75 2.77
C ASN A 41 24.60 3.09 1.38
N LEU A 42 24.57 3.88 0.31
CA LEU A 42 24.58 3.35 -1.05
C LEU A 42 25.90 2.62 -1.37
N ALA A 43 27.03 3.15 -0.91
CA ALA A 43 28.33 2.49 -1.06
C ALA A 43 28.37 1.17 -0.28
N TRP A 44 27.89 1.17 0.95
CA TRP A 44 27.73 -0.06 1.74
C TRP A 44 26.87 -1.09 1.03
N TYR A 45 25.67 -0.69 0.54
CA TYR A 45 24.80 -1.59 -0.20
C TYR A 45 25.49 -2.15 -1.46
N ALA A 46 26.16 -1.30 -2.24
CA ALA A 46 26.84 -1.70 -3.47
C ALA A 46 27.92 -2.76 -3.22
N SER A 47 28.65 -2.66 -2.09
CA SER A 47 29.68 -3.64 -1.70
C SER A 47 29.12 -5.06 -1.46
N HIS A 48 27.82 -5.17 -1.14
CA HIS A 48 27.13 -6.44 -0.85
C HIS A 48 26.20 -6.89 -1.99
N ALA A 49 25.82 -5.98 -2.87
CA ALA A 49 24.83 -6.26 -3.92
C ALA A 49 25.27 -7.29 -4.95
N ASN A 50 26.56 -7.40 -5.20
CA ASN A 50 27.14 -8.35 -6.16
C ASN A 50 26.87 -9.83 -5.83
N VAL A 51 26.58 -10.13 -4.56
CA VAL A 51 26.25 -11.50 -4.11
C VAL A 51 24.83 -11.92 -4.53
N ARG A 52 23.96 -10.94 -4.82
CA ARG A 52 22.55 -11.19 -5.19
C ARG A 52 22.35 -11.56 -6.65
N GLY A 53 23.23 -11.09 -7.55
CA GLY A 53 23.12 -11.26 -8.98
C GLY A 53 23.84 -10.17 -9.75
N ILE A 54 23.98 -10.38 -11.06
CA ILE A 54 24.77 -9.48 -11.94
C ILE A 54 24.04 -8.14 -12.16
N GLY A 55 22.74 -8.12 -12.12
CA GLY A 55 21.95 -6.89 -12.29
C GLY A 55 20.45 -7.13 -12.40
N PRO A 56 19.66 -6.05 -12.40
CA PRO A 56 18.21 -6.13 -12.51
C PRO A 56 17.78 -6.46 -13.95
N ASN A 57 16.50 -6.83 -14.09
CA ASN A 57 15.88 -7.12 -15.39
C ASN A 57 15.81 -5.86 -16.27
N LYS A 58 16.76 -5.73 -17.20
CA LYS A 58 16.88 -4.58 -18.11
C LYS A 58 15.74 -4.48 -19.12
N LEU A 59 15.18 -5.60 -19.55
CA LEU A 59 14.03 -5.60 -20.48
C LEU A 59 12.82 -4.97 -19.83
N ASN A 60 12.56 -5.32 -18.56
CA ASN A 60 11.47 -4.75 -17.81
C ASN A 60 11.66 -3.24 -17.55
N GLN A 61 12.88 -2.83 -17.23
CA GLN A 61 13.22 -1.40 -17.08
C GLN A 61 13.01 -0.63 -18.38
N LEU A 62 13.45 -1.19 -19.52
CA LEU A 62 13.28 -0.59 -20.83
C LEU A 62 11.80 -0.47 -21.20
N ALA A 63 11.00 -1.51 -20.93
CA ALA A 63 9.56 -1.47 -21.16
C ALA A 63 8.89 -0.34 -20.37
N HIS A 64 9.26 -0.15 -19.10
CA HIS A 64 8.78 0.96 -18.29
C HIS A 64 9.20 2.32 -18.85
N ALA A 65 10.49 2.46 -19.22
CA ALA A 65 11.01 3.69 -19.78
C ALA A 65 10.32 4.07 -21.10
N GLN A 66 10.09 3.09 -21.98
CA GLN A 66 9.41 3.33 -23.25
C GLN A 66 7.92 3.62 -23.11
N TYR A 67 7.25 2.94 -22.18
CA TYR A 67 5.82 3.14 -21.94
C TYR A 67 5.52 4.48 -21.29
N PHE A 68 6.22 4.81 -20.23
CA PHE A 68 5.96 6.04 -19.45
C PHE A 68 6.63 7.26 -20.05
N LYS A 69 7.81 7.11 -20.63
CA LYS A 69 8.69 8.17 -21.14
C LYS A 69 9.21 9.11 -20.05
N ASP A 70 8.31 9.65 -19.24
CA ASP A 70 8.60 10.60 -18.17
C ASP A 70 7.63 10.46 -16.99
N ALA A 71 7.76 11.34 -16.01
CA ALA A 71 6.91 11.36 -14.81
C ALA A 71 5.43 11.65 -15.14
N GLU A 72 5.15 12.38 -16.23
CA GLU A 72 3.77 12.66 -16.61
C GLU A 72 3.07 11.41 -17.17
N GLY A 73 3.78 10.58 -17.90
CA GLY A 73 3.26 9.28 -18.33
C GLY A 73 2.82 8.40 -17.16
N VAL A 74 3.60 8.40 -16.05
CA VAL A 74 3.21 7.71 -14.82
C VAL A 74 1.93 8.31 -14.23
N ARG A 75 1.84 9.65 -14.14
CA ARG A 75 0.67 10.34 -13.60
C ARG A 75 -0.59 10.08 -14.44
N ILE A 76 -0.46 10.02 -15.76
CA ILE A 76 -1.57 9.70 -16.66
C ILE A 76 -2.12 8.30 -16.34
N LEU A 77 -1.25 7.30 -16.17
CA LEU A 77 -1.69 5.95 -15.80
C LEU A 77 -2.35 5.93 -14.42
N MET A 78 -1.76 6.62 -13.44
CA MET A 78 -2.34 6.72 -12.10
C MET A 78 -3.73 7.36 -12.09
N ARG A 79 -3.96 8.41 -12.91
CA ARG A 79 -5.30 9.00 -13.08
C ARG A 79 -6.30 8.03 -13.70
N LYS A 80 -5.88 7.19 -14.65
CA LYS A 80 -6.75 6.14 -15.21
C LYS A 80 -7.13 5.10 -14.15
N HIS A 81 -6.18 4.67 -13.33
CA HIS A 81 -6.46 3.76 -12.22
C HIS A 81 -7.38 4.40 -11.18
N ALA A 82 -7.15 5.67 -10.85
CA ALA A 82 -8.02 6.41 -9.93
C ALA A 82 -9.47 6.45 -10.44
N GLY A 83 -9.69 6.74 -11.73
CA GLY A 83 -11.04 6.73 -12.33
C GLY A 83 -11.76 5.38 -12.24
N SER A 84 -11.01 4.28 -12.22
CA SER A 84 -11.57 2.93 -12.04
C SER A 84 -11.79 2.55 -10.57
N LEU A 85 -10.95 3.04 -9.67
CA LEU A 85 -10.95 2.64 -8.26
C LEU A 85 -11.84 3.54 -7.39
N ALA A 86 -11.86 4.86 -7.65
CA ALA A 86 -12.59 5.82 -6.81
C ALA A 86 -14.07 5.43 -6.59
N PRO A 87 -14.85 5.05 -7.62
CA PRO A 87 -16.24 4.66 -7.39
C PRO A 87 -16.42 3.47 -6.45
N LYS A 88 -15.47 2.52 -6.48
CA LYS A 88 -15.49 1.35 -5.59
C LYS A 88 -15.23 1.73 -4.13
N PHE A 89 -14.27 2.63 -3.91
CA PHE A 89 -13.97 3.16 -2.59
C PHE A 89 -15.12 4.00 -2.04
N GLU A 90 -15.65 4.89 -2.85
CA GLU A 90 -16.81 5.73 -2.49
C GLU A 90 -18.00 4.86 -2.09
N ARG A 91 -18.28 3.80 -2.84
CA ARG A 91 -19.39 2.88 -2.53
C ARG A 91 -19.19 2.19 -1.17
N VAL A 92 -17.99 1.69 -0.90
CA VAL A 92 -17.70 1.03 0.40
C VAL A 92 -17.78 2.03 1.54
N LEU A 93 -17.19 3.23 1.39
CA LEU A 93 -17.26 4.28 2.41
C LEU A 93 -18.69 4.71 2.70
N GLN A 94 -19.54 4.84 1.66
CA GLN A 94 -20.96 5.14 1.81
C GLN A 94 -21.69 4.05 2.60
N ILE A 95 -21.45 2.78 2.27
CA ILE A 95 -22.07 1.66 3.00
C ILE A 95 -21.62 1.62 4.46
N LEU A 96 -20.35 1.86 4.74
CA LEU A 96 -19.85 1.92 6.12
C LEU A 96 -20.54 3.06 6.90
N GLU A 97 -20.66 4.24 6.29
CA GLU A 97 -21.34 5.39 6.91
C GLU A 97 -22.83 5.07 7.16
N ASP A 98 -23.54 4.60 6.14
CA ASP A 98 -24.99 4.31 6.23
C ASP A 98 -25.32 3.20 7.23
N ARG A 99 -24.41 2.23 7.40
CA ARG A 99 -24.67 1.05 8.22
C ARG A 99 -24.06 1.10 9.61
N LEU A 100 -22.98 1.84 9.79
CA LEU A 100 -22.22 1.84 11.04
C LEU A 100 -22.02 3.23 11.64
N GLY A 101 -22.20 4.32 10.86
CA GLY A 101 -21.87 5.68 11.29
C GLY A 101 -22.58 6.13 12.55
N GLU A 102 -23.89 5.82 12.69
CA GLU A 102 -24.68 6.23 13.84
C GLU A 102 -24.41 5.42 15.12
N TYR A 103 -23.82 4.23 15.00
CA TYR A 103 -23.69 3.32 16.15
C TYR A 103 -22.40 3.51 16.96
N GLY A 104 -21.39 4.19 16.41
CA GLY A 104 -20.12 4.40 17.09
C GLY A 104 -19.33 3.12 17.37
N VAL A 105 -19.63 2.01 16.68
CA VAL A 105 -19.02 0.69 16.85
C VAL A 105 -17.79 0.46 15.98
N ALA A 106 -17.52 1.39 15.08
CA ALA A 106 -16.38 1.29 14.17
C ALA A 106 -15.88 2.68 13.73
N ASN A 107 -14.61 2.74 13.36
CA ASN A 107 -13.99 3.90 12.72
C ASN A 107 -13.23 3.42 11.48
N TRP A 108 -13.15 4.26 10.46
CA TRP A 108 -12.43 3.93 9.24
C TRP A 108 -11.72 5.12 8.63
N THR A 109 -10.65 4.82 7.90
CA THR A 109 -9.93 5.84 7.12
C THR A 109 -10.73 6.21 5.87
N LYS A 110 -10.64 7.48 5.46
CA LYS A 110 -11.15 7.99 4.17
C LYS A 110 -9.92 8.28 3.27
N PRO A 111 -9.36 7.28 2.58
CA PRO A 111 -8.10 7.44 1.86
C PRO A 111 -8.29 8.27 0.58
N GLU A 112 -7.35 9.17 0.31
CA GLU A 112 -7.25 9.93 -0.95
C GLU A 112 -6.50 9.17 -2.04
N GLY A 113 -5.96 7.99 -1.72
CA GLY A 113 -5.23 7.13 -2.64
C GLY A 113 -4.86 5.79 -2.02
N GLY A 114 -4.20 4.94 -2.79
CA GLY A 114 -3.85 3.60 -2.35
C GLY A 114 -4.92 2.57 -2.63
N TYR A 115 -4.85 1.42 -1.95
CA TYR A 115 -5.68 0.24 -2.25
C TYR A 115 -6.48 -0.26 -1.06
N PHE A 116 -6.41 0.42 0.09
CA PHE A 116 -6.97 -0.10 1.33
C PHE A 116 -7.72 0.97 2.11
N ILE A 117 -8.79 0.52 2.78
CA ILE A 117 -9.45 1.23 3.87
C ILE A 117 -9.04 0.48 5.15
N SER A 118 -8.55 1.18 6.15
CA SER A 118 -8.32 0.65 7.48
C SER A 118 -9.62 0.82 8.28
N LEU A 119 -10.18 -0.28 8.73
CA LEU A 119 -11.39 -0.33 9.55
C LEU A 119 -11.01 -0.82 10.94
N ASP A 120 -11.28 -0.01 11.95
CA ASP A 120 -11.16 -0.38 13.35
C ASP A 120 -12.57 -0.64 13.90
N VAL A 121 -12.83 -1.84 14.35
CA VAL A 121 -14.06 -2.27 15.02
C VAL A 121 -13.88 -2.24 16.55
N VAL A 122 -14.89 -2.65 17.32
CA VAL A 122 -14.79 -2.77 18.77
C VAL A 122 -13.65 -3.71 19.16
N ASP A 123 -12.89 -3.36 20.19
CA ASP A 123 -11.76 -4.16 20.68
C ASP A 123 -12.18 -5.61 20.95
N GLY A 124 -11.36 -6.57 20.53
CA GLY A 124 -11.60 -8.01 20.69
C GLY A 124 -12.58 -8.61 19.66
N THR A 125 -12.97 -7.88 18.62
CA THR A 125 -14.01 -8.37 17.70
C THR A 125 -13.58 -8.55 16.25
N ALA A 126 -12.41 -8.04 15.84
CA ALA A 126 -11.99 -8.11 14.44
C ALA A 126 -11.87 -9.55 13.90
N SER A 127 -11.30 -10.47 14.68
CA SER A 127 -11.20 -11.87 14.31
C SER A 127 -12.58 -12.47 14.06
N ARG A 128 -13.55 -12.19 14.95
CA ARG A 128 -14.92 -12.69 14.79
C ARG A 128 -15.65 -12.09 13.60
N VAL A 129 -15.44 -10.81 13.33
CA VAL A 129 -16.00 -10.15 12.12
C VAL A 129 -15.46 -10.81 10.85
N VAL A 130 -14.16 -11.10 10.79
CA VAL A 130 -13.54 -11.78 9.64
C VAL A 130 -14.10 -13.19 9.45
N GLU A 131 -14.32 -13.94 10.53
CA GLU A 131 -14.97 -15.27 10.48
C GLU A 131 -16.39 -15.19 9.93
N LEU A 132 -17.22 -14.28 10.47
CA LEU A 132 -18.60 -14.08 10.02
C LEU A 132 -18.67 -13.66 8.55
N ALA A 133 -17.75 -12.78 8.12
CA ALA A 133 -17.64 -12.40 6.72
C ALA A 133 -17.34 -13.61 5.82
N LYS A 134 -16.42 -14.49 6.26
CA LYS A 134 -16.11 -15.74 5.56
C LYS A 134 -17.30 -16.70 5.49
N GLU A 135 -18.03 -16.86 6.59
CA GLU A 135 -19.27 -17.65 6.63
C GLU A 135 -20.33 -17.11 5.64
N ALA A 136 -20.38 -15.77 5.48
CA ALA A 136 -21.23 -15.09 4.50
C ALA A 136 -20.69 -15.10 3.06
N GLY A 137 -19.55 -15.78 2.80
CA GLY A 137 -18.93 -15.87 1.48
C GLY A 137 -18.03 -14.67 1.10
N ILE A 138 -17.69 -13.81 2.06
CA ILE A 138 -16.84 -12.64 1.83
C ILE A 138 -15.42 -12.92 2.32
N ALA A 139 -14.45 -12.96 1.40
CA ALA A 139 -13.04 -13.13 1.73
C ALA A 139 -12.40 -11.80 2.13
N LEU A 140 -12.24 -11.58 3.42
CA LEU A 140 -11.45 -10.47 3.97
C LEU A 140 -10.00 -10.90 4.25
N THR A 141 -9.10 -9.92 4.31
CA THR A 141 -7.75 -10.16 4.83
C THR A 141 -7.84 -10.52 6.32
N GLY A 142 -7.05 -11.49 6.77
CA GLY A 142 -7.08 -11.91 8.17
C GLY A 142 -6.87 -10.76 9.16
N ALA A 143 -7.57 -10.80 10.28
CA ALA A 143 -7.41 -9.84 11.36
C ALA A 143 -5.94 -9.78 11.81
N GLY A 144 -5.47 -8.60 12.18
CA GLY A 144 -4.07 -8.39 12.58
C GLY A 144 -3.04 -8.37 11.44
N SER A 145 -3.44 -8.60 10.19
CA SER A 145 -2.51 -8.63 9.04
C SER A 145 -1.74 -7.34 8.81
N SER A 146 -2.19 -6.21 9.34
CA SER A 146 -1.54 -4.91 9.27
C SER A 146 -0.50 -4.69 10.38
N PHE A 147 -0.38 -5.62 11.30
CA PHE A 147 0.51 -5.54 12.45
C PHE A 147 1.71 -6.49 12.34
N PRO A 148 2.86 -6.16 12.97
CA PRO A 148 3.99 -7.07 13.07
C PRO A 148 3.57 -8.43 13.67
N LEU A 149 4.13 -9.51 13.11
CA LEU A 149 3.81 -10.88 13.51
C LEU A 149 2.33 -11.26 13.39
N HIS A 150 1.54 -10.50 12.62
CA HIS A 150 0.09 -10.66 12.48
C HIS A 150 -0.68 -10.61 13.81
N LYS A 151 -0.16 -9.82 14.76
CA LYS A 151 -0.78 -9.69 16.09
C LYS A 151 -1.21 -8.24 16.30
N ASP A 152 -2.50 -8.00 16.22
CA ASP A 152 -3.13 -6.77 16.69
C ASP A 152 -3.38 -6.93 18.20
N PRO A 153 -2.76 -6.11 19.06
CA PRO A 153 -2.95 -6.22 20.51
C PRO A 153 -4.40 -6.09 20.97
N ASN A 154 -5.19 -5.34 20.20
CA ASN A 154 -6.59 -5.06 20.53
C ASN A 154 -7.58 -5.89 19.72
N ASP A 155 -7.13 -6.72 18.78
CA ASP A 155 -7.99 -7.49 17.86
C ASP A 155 -9.14 -6.63 17.30
N ARG A 156 -8.80 -5.48 16.70
CA ARG A 156 -9.78 -4.50 16.21
C ARG A 156 -9.59 -4.08 14.77
N ASN A 157 -8.40 -4.25 14.19
CA ASN A 157 -8.10 -3.73 12.87
C ASN A 157 -8.37 -4.73 11.76
N ILE A 158 -9.13 -4.29 10.76
CA ILE A 158 -9.44 -5.02 9.54
C ILE A 158 -9.04 -4.17 8.34
N ARG A 159 -8.33 -4.78 7.40
CA ARG A 159 -7.96 -4.14 6.15
C ARG A 159 -8.92 -4.52 5.04
N LEU A 160 -9.66 -3.54 4.53
CA LEU A 160 -10.56 -3.72 3.39
C LEU A 160 -9.85 -3.36 2.08
N ALA A 161 -10.07 -4.16 1.04
CA ALA A 161 -9.48 -3.99 -0.29
C ALA A 161 -10.58 -3.94 -1.37
N PRO A 162 -11.21 -2.79 -1.62
CA PRO A 162 -12.33 -2.66 -2.56
C PRO A 162 -11.95 -2.78 -4.05
N SER A 163 -10.70 -3.10 -4.37
CA SER A 163 -10.18 -2.98 -5.74
C SER A 163 -10.71 -4.03 -6.72
N LEU A 164 -10.97 -5.26 -6.27
CA LEU A 164 -11.34 -6.37 -7.15
C LEU A 164 -12.85 -6.45 -7.43
N PRO A 165 -13.77 -6.39 -6.44
CA PRO A 165 -15.19 -6.53 -6.68
C PRO A 165 -15.76 -5.48 -7.64
N PRO A 166 -16.86 -5.76 -8.39
CA PRO A 166 -17.61 -4.73 -9.09
C PRO A 166 -18.22 -3.71 -8.13
N VAL A 167 -18.74 -2.61 -8.66
CA VAL A 167 -19.35 -1.53 -7.84
C VAL A 167 -20.76 -1.91 -7.35
N GLU A 168 -21.39 -2.85 -8.02
CA GLU A 168 -22.77 -3.31 -7.78
C GLU A 168 -22.93 -4.06 -6.46
#